data_24f39f085be80683900d347dd83ec609
#
_entry.id   24f39f085be80683900d347dd83ec609
#
_cell.length_a   1.000
_cell.length_b   1.000
_cell.length_c   1.000
_cell.angle_alpha   90.00
_cell.angle_beta   90.00
_cell.angle_gamma   90.00
#
_symmetry.space_group_name_H-M   'P 1'
#
loop_
_entity.id
_entity.type
_entity.pdbx_description
1 polymer ?
#
loop_
_entity_poly.entity_id
_entity_poly.type
_entity_poly.pdbx_seq_one_letter_code
_entity_poly.pdbx_strand_id
1 'polypeptide(L)'
;MIGRNADAVHVRQALIEMKCHAPHLIDAEFGDVLRKRTRAGDVTLLQARTALTTASSIVDVRYPHTGNLSELAWAMRDNLSFYDALYVALAVRLDIPLWTGDRRLSRAPGLPCAVDLV
;
A
#
# COMPACT_ATOMS: atom_id res chain seq x y z
N MET A 1 1.51 5.09 -1.64
CA MET A 1 2.14 4.40 -2.14
C MET A 1 3.03 4.72 -3.24
N ILE A 2 2.72 4.96 -4.44
CA ILE A 2 3.69 5.31 -5.42
C ILE A 2 3.84 6.79 -5.46
N GLY A 3 5.06 7.17 -5.32
CA GLY A 3 5.42 8.44 -5.04
C GLY A 3 5.31 9.45 -6.09
N ARG A 4 6.28 9.85 -6.85
CA ARG A 4 6.15 11.04 -7.61
C ARG A 4 7.28 11.26 -8.59
N ASN A 5 6.96 11.85 -9.72
CA ASN A 5 7.93 12.34 -10.68
C ASN A 5 8.87 11.23 -11.16
N ALA A 6 10.15 11.50 -11.21
CA ALA A 6 11.17 10.55 -11.63
C ALA A 6 11.22 9.32 -10.72
N ASP A 7 10.97 9.52 -9.42
CA ASP A 7 10.92 8.41 -8.48
C ASP A 7 9.75 7.47 -8.78
N ALA A 8 8.61 8.01 -9.21
CA ALA A 8 7.46 7.20 -9.58
C ALA A 8 7.76 6.31 -10.78
N VAL A 9 8.52 6.80 -11.77
CA VAL A 9 8.92 5.99 -12.93
C VAL A 9 9.84 4.86 -12.49
N HIS A 10 10.81 5.16 -11.65
CA HIS A 10 11.76 4.17 -11.13
C HIS A 10 11.05 3.08 -10.32
N VAL A 11 10.16 3.49 -9.43
CA VAL A 11 9.37 2.56 -8.62
C VAL A 11 8.51 1.67 -9.50
N ARG A 12 7.89 2.24 -10.53
CA ARG A 12 7.03 1.50 -11.45
C ARG A 12 7.79 0.39 -12.17
N GLN A 13 9.02 0.68 -12.62
CA GLN A 13 9.87 -0.34 -13.23
C GLN A 13 10.25 -1.45 -12.24
N ALA A 14 10.61 -1.08 -11.03
CA ALA A 14 10.94 -2.06 -9.99
C ALA A 14 9.73 -2.96 -9.68
N LEU A 15 8.52 -2.40 -9.62
CA LEU A 15 7.30 -3.18 -9.39
C LEU A 15 7.02 -4.18 -10.52
N ILE A 16 7.36 -3.85 -11.76
CA ILE A 16 7.20 -4.75 -12.88
C ILE A 16 8.15 -5.95 -12.76
N GLU A 17 9.37 -5.73 -12.26
CA GLU A 17 10.40 -6.76 -12.14
C GLU A 17 10.28 -7.61 -10.87
N MET A 18 9.53 -7.15 -9.87
CA MET A 18 9.41 -7.78 -8.57
C MET A 18 7.99 -8.25 -8.31
N LYS A 19 7.86 -9.29 -7.49
CA LYS A 19 6.54 -9.66 -6.96
C LYS A 19 6.08 -8.61 -5.96
N CYS A 20 4.86 -8.14 -6.14
CA CYS A 20 4.22 -7.18 -5.27
C CYS A 20 3.18 -7.86 -4.39
N HIS A 21 3.33 -7.70 -3.08
CA HIS A 21 2.45 -8.30 -2.07
C HIS A 21 1.70 -7.20 -1.33
N ALA A 22 0.44 -7.44 -1.02
CA ALA A 22 -0.35 -6.47 -0.26
C ALA A 22 -1.49 -7.16 0.48
N PRO A 23 -1.99 -6.56 1.59
CA PRO A 23 -3.26 -6.99 2.16
C PRO A 23 -4.40 -6.72 1.16
N HIS A 24 -5.49 -7.47 1.25
CA HIS A 24 -6.70 -7.21 0.45
C HIS A 24 -7.20 -5.77 0.60
N LEU A 25 -6.90 -5.14 1.71
CA LEU A 25 -7.25 -3.73 1.98
C LEU A 25 -6.80 -2.79 0.87
N ILE A 26 -5.71 -3.10 0.16
CA ILE A 26 -5.17 -2.20 -0.87
C ILE A 26 -6.18 -1.89 -1.95
N ASP A 27 -7.01 -2.85 -2.33
CA ASP A 27 -8.00 -2.65 -3.38
C ASP A 27 -9.09 -1.67 -2.92
N ALA A 28 -9.53 -1.79 -1.67
CA ALA A 28 -10.52 -0.89 -1.11
C ALA A 28 -9.96 0.54 -0.94
N GLU A 29 -8.75 0.65 -0.46
CA GLU A 29 -8.11 1.95 -0.28
C GLU A 29 -7.89 2.66 -1.62
N PHE A 30 -7.42 1.93 -2.61
CA PHE A 30 -7.19 2.50 -3.93
C PHE A 30 -8.51 2.96 -4.56
N GLY A 31 -9.55 2.14 -4.44
CA GLY A 31 -10.89 2.51 -4.92
C GLY A 31 -11.41 3.78 -4.26
N ASP A 32 -11.17 3.95 -2.97
CA ASP A 32 -11.62 5.15 -2.25
C ASP A 32 -10.82 6.40 -2.67
N VAL A 33 -9.54 6.26 -2.90
CA VAL A 33 -8.72 7.36 -3.44
C VAL A 33 -9.25 7.81 -4.80
N LEU A 34 -9.54 6.87 -5.69
CA LEU A 34 -10.09 7.19 -7.01
C LEU A 34 -11.46 7.85 -6.91
N ARG A 35 -12.30 7.36 -6.00
CA ARG A 35 -13.61 7.98 -5.76
C ARG A 35 -13.47 9.44 -5.36
N LYS A 36 -12.58 9.72 -4.41
CA LYS A 36 -12.36 11.10 -3.94
C LYS A 36 -11.83 12.00 -5.04
N ARG A 37 -10.88 11.52 -5.83
CA ARG A 37 -10.31 12.30 -6.93
C ARG A 37 -11.32 12.54 -8.04
N THR A 38 -12.16 11.56 -8.33
CA THR A 38 -13.25 11.73 -9.30
C THR A 38 -14.25 12.79 -8.85
N ARG A 39 -14.62 12.75 -7.57
CA ARG A 39 -15.53 13.75 -7.01
C ARG A 39 -14.95 15.16 -7.01
N ALA A 40 -13.65 15.26 -6.80
CA ALA A 40 -12.94 16.54 -6.83
C ALA A 40 -12.70 17.06 -8.26
N GLY A 41 -12.98 16.27 -9.27
CA GLY A 41 -12.74 16.66 -10.65
C GLY A 41 -11.30 16.48 -11.12
N ASP A 42 -10.46 15.85 -10.34
CA ASP A 42 -9.05 15.65 -10.67
C ASP A 42 -8.83 14.58 -11.73
N VAL A 43 -9.75 13.62 -11.81
CA VAL A 43 -9.73 12.57 -12.84
C VAL A 43 -11.14 12.36 -13.39
N THR A 44 -11.23 11.90 -14.64
CA THR A 44 -12.48 11.54 -15.26
C THR A 44 -12.94 10.16 -14.82
N LEU A 45 -14.22 9.85 -15.04
CA LEU A 45 -14.74 8.50 -14.78
C LEU A 45 -13.98 7.44 -15.56
N LEU A 46 -13.66 7.72 -16.83
CA LEU A 46 -12.91 6.77 -17.65
C LEU A 46 -11.49 6.55 -17.11
N GLN A 47 -10.82 7.62 -16.73
CA GLN A 47 -9.49 7.54 -16.13
C GLN A 47 -9.50 6.70 -14.84
N ALA A 48 -10.50 6.92 -13.99
CA ALA A 48 -10.64 6.18 -12.74
C ALA A 48 -10.86 4.69 -13.01
N ARG A 49 -11.73 4.34 -13.94
CA ARG A 49 -11.98 2.94 -14.29
C ARG A 49 -10.74 2.25 -14.85
N THR A 50 -10.02 2.95 -15.72
CA THR A 50 -8.76 2.43 -16.26
C THR A 50 -7.73 2.21 -15.16
N ALA A 51 -7.62 3.16 -14.23
CA ALA A 51 -6.70 3.05 -13.10
C ALA A 51 -7.04 1.87 -12.18
N LEU A 52 -8.33 1.64 -11.91
CA LEU A 52 -8.76 0.48 -11.12
C LEU A 52 -8.32 -0.84 -11.76
N THR A 53 -8.53 -0.96 -13.07
CA THR A 53 -8.14 -2.18 -13.79
C THR A 53 -6.63 -2.38 -13.79
N THR A 54 -5.88 -1.31 -14.04
CA THR A 54 -4.41 -1.37 -14.07
C THR A 54 -3.84 -1.70 -12.69
N ALA A 55 -4.37 -1.07 -11.64
CA ALA A 55 -3.88 -1.29 -10.28
C ALA A 55 -4.08 -2.73 -9.84
N SER A 56 -5.18 -3.36 -10.24
CA SER A 56 -5.46 -4.76 -9.88
C SER A 56 -4.42 -5.73 -10.44
N SER A 57 -3.75 -5.37 -11.53
CA SER A 57 -2.71 -6.21 -12.14
C SER A 57 -1.32 -5.98 -11.57
N ILE A 58 -1.09 -4.90 -10.81
CA ILE A 58 0.21 -4.59 -10.21
C ILE A 58 0.48 -5.48 -9.00
N VAL A 59 -0.54 -5.74 -8.19
CA VAL A 59 -0.39 -6.57 -7.00
C VAL A 59 -0.49 -8.04 -7.39
N ASP A 60 0.58 -8.78 -7.17
CA ASP A 60 0.67 -10.19 -7.54
C ASP A 60 -0.03 -11.10 -6.53
N VAL A 61 0.13 -10.82 -5.26
CA VAL A 61 -0.44 -11.63 -4.19
C VAL A 61 -1.14 -10.77 -3.17
N ARG A 62 -2.38 -11.10 -2.87
CA ARG A 62 -3.18 -10.45 -1.84
C ARG A 62 -3.37 -11.38 -0.66
N TYR A 63 -3.39 -10.81 0.54
CA TYR A 63 -3.45 -11.56 1.79
C TYR A 63 -4.69 -11.17 2.59
N PRO A 64 -5.37 -12.15 3.20
CA PRO A 64 -6.53 -11.85 4.05
C PRO A 64 -6.10 -11.13 5.32
N HIS A 65 -7.00 -10.30 5.85
CA HIS A 65 -6.74 -9.52 7.07
C HIS A 65 -6.93 -10.35 8.34
N THR A 66 -7.61 -11.46 8.25
CA THR A 66 -7.94 -12.31 9.41
C THR A 66 -6.76 -13.20 9.81
N GLY A 67 -6.84 -13.75 11.01
CA GLY A 67 -5.84 -14.67 11.50
C GLY A 67 -4.53 -14.00 11.90
N ASN A 68 -3.41 -14.57 11.50
CA ASN A 68 -2.08 -14.11 11.92
C ASN A 68 -1.80 -12.64 11.58
N LEU A 69 -2.26 -12.19 10.43
CA LEU A 69 -2.03 -10.80 10.03
C LEU A 69 -2.74 -9.82 10.97
N SER A 70 -3.99 -10.12 11.32
CA SER A 70 -4.73 -9.33 12.32
C SER A 70 -4.07 -9.33 13.68
N GLU A 71 -3.56 -10.46 14.12
CA GLU A 71 -2.90 -10.56 15.42
C GLU A 71 -1.64 -9.71 15.47
N LEU A 72 -0.81 -9.79 14.44
CA LEU A 72 0.39 -8.97 14.34
C LEU A 72 0.06 -7.48 14.29
N ALA A 73 -0.96 -7.11 13.50
CA ALA A 73 -1.42 -5.73 13.40
C ALA A 73 -1.96 -5.22 14.74
N TRP A 74 -2.72 -6.04 15.45
CA TRP A 74 -3.26 -5.67 16.75
C TRP A 74 -2.17 -5.39 17.77
N ALA A 75 -1.07 -6.10 17.71
CA ALA A 75 0.08 -5.88 18.61
C ALA A 75 0.70 -4.48 18.45
N MET A 76 0.48 -3.83 17.30
CA MET A 76 0.99 -2.49 17.02
C MET A 76 -0.05 -1.38 17.22
N ARG A 77 -1.20 -1.69 17.83
CA ARG A 77 -2.36 -0.78 17.92
C ARG A 77 -2.08 0.54 18.63
N ASP A 78 -1.14 0.55 19.55
CA ASP A 78 -0.82 1.77 20.28
C ASP A 78 0.06 2.72 19.49
N ASN A 79 0.65 2.24 18.41
CA ASN A 79 1.64 2.97 17.62
C ASN A 79 1.15 3.33 16.22
N LEU A 80 0.30 2.51 15.64
CA LEU A 80 -0.18 2.66 14.27
C LEU A 80 -1.69 2.47 14.21
N SER A 81 -2.33 3.10 13.20
CA SER A 81 -3.69 2.70 12.85
C SER A 81 -3.71 1.23 12.46
N PHE A 82 -4.85 0.57 12.62
CA PHE A 82 -4.96 -0.84 12.24
C PHE A 82 -4.69 -1.04 10.74
N TYR A 83 -5.11 -0.08 9.92
CA TYR A 83 -4.88 -0.12 8.48
C TYR A 83 -3.39 -0.10 8.15
N ASP A 84 -2.63 0.84 8.70
CA ASP A 84 -1.19 0.90 8.51
C ASP A 84 -0.50 -0.33 9.09
N ALA A 85 -0.96 -0.79 10.25
CA ALA A 85 -0.41 -1.96 10.91
C ALA A 85 -0.55 -3.23 10.08
N LEU A 86 -1.59 -3.36 9.26
CA LEU A 86 -1.75 -4.51 8.37
C LEU A 86 -0.63 -4.58 7.33
N TYR A 87 -0.23 -3.45 6.77
CA TYR A 87 0.88 -3.41 5.82
C TYR A 87 2.21 -3.73 6.49
N VAL A 88 2.45 -3.15 7.67
CA VAL A 88 3.67 -3.42 8.43
C VAL A 88 3.73 -4.89 8.83
N ALA A 89 2.62 -5.45 9.32
CA ALA A 89 2.54 -6.85 9.71
C ALA A 89 2.86 -7.79 8.53
N LEU A 90 2.37 -7.48 7.34
CA LEU A 90 2.66 -8.28 6.16
C LEU A 90 4.14 -8.21 5.79
N ALA A 91 4.73 -7.02 5.83
CA ALA A 91 6.15 -6.85 5.56
C ALA A 91 7.02 -7.65 6.53
N VAL A 92 6.64 -7.65 7.82
CA VAL A 92 7.33 -8.45 8.84
C VAL A 92 7.21 -9.94 8.53
N ARG A 93 5.99 -10.40 8.26
CA ARG A 93 5.72 -11.82 8.02
C ARG A 93 6.48 -12.36 6.81
N LEU A 94 6.60 -11.55 5.76
CA LEU A 94 7.28 -11.95 4.54
C LEU A 94 8.77 -11.61 4.55
N ASP A 95 9.24 -10.89 5.56
CA ASP A 95 10.62 -10.40 5.66
C ASP A 95 11.02 -9.60 4.42
N ILE A 96 10.17 -8.66 4.04
CA ILE A 96 10.41 -7.75 2.92
C ILE A 96 10.20 -6.31 3.37
N PRO A 97 10.81 -5.33 2.67
CA PRO A 97 10.58 -3.93 3.01
C PRO A 97 9.17 -3.48 2.65
N LEU A 98 8.65 -2.55 3.43
CA LEU A 98 7.40 -1.86 3.12
C LEU A 98 7.70 -0.65 2.26
N TRP A 99 7.03 -0.55 1.12
CA TRP A 99 7.10 0.64 0.26
C TRP A 99 5.87 1.50 0.51
N THR A 100 6.09 2.74 0.88
CA THR A 100 5.01 3.67 1.18
C THR A 100 5.30 5.08 0.66
N GLY A 101 4.25 5.78 0.24
CA GLY A 101 4.33 7.20 -0.05
C GLY A 101 4.06 8.09 1.16
N ASP A 102 3.72 7.50 2.29
CA ASP A 102 3.37 8.23 3.51
C ASP A 102 4.63 8.51 4.33
N ARG A 103 5.04 9.78 4.36
CA ARG A 103 6.21 10.21 5.13
C ARG A 103 6.06 9.98 6.62
N ARG A 104 4.86 10.16 7.12
CA ARG A 104 4.59 9.98 8.55
C ARG A 104 4.81 8.52 8.95
N LEU A 105 4.31 7.60 8.15
CA LEU A 105 4.53 6.17 8.39
C LEU A 105 6.01 5.81 8.27
N SER A 106 6.71 6.33 7.29
CA SER A 106 8.14 6.06 7.10
C SER A 106 9.00 6.53 8.28
N ARG A 107 8.51 7.48 9.06
CA ARG A 107 9.20 8.06 10.22
C ARG A 107 8.67 7.54 11.55
N ALA A 108 7.70 6.65 11.54
CA ALA A 108 7.14 6.12 12.79
C ALA A 108 8.23 5.37 13.57
N PRO A 109 8.35 5.63 14.88
CA PRO A 109 9.40 4.98 15.68
C PRO A 109 9.07 3.50 15.92
N GLY A 110 10.11 2.69 16.03
CA GLY A 110 9.97 1.31 16.47
C GLY A 110 9.29 0.37 15.49
N LEU A 111 9.29 0.70 14.20
CA LEU A 111 8.72 -0.21 13.21
C LEU A 111 9.57 -1.48 13.09
N PRO A 112 8.92 -2.66 13.10
CA PRO A 112 9.64 -3.94 13.07
C PRO A 112 10.04 -4.40 11.66
N CYS A 113 9.92 -3.54 10.65
CA CYS A 113 10.34 -3.83 9.28
C CYS A 113 11.06 -2.63 8.69
N ALA A 114 11.82 -2.86 7.64
CA ALA A 114 12.40 -1.78 6.85
C ALA A 114 11.28 -1.05 6.08
N VAL A 115 11.39 0.27 5.99
CA VAL A 115 10.41 1.09 5.27
C VAL A 115 11.14 1.97 4.28
N ASP A 116 10.75 1.86 3.01
CA ASP A 116 11.27 2.66 1.93
C ASP A 116 10.20 3.67 1.50
N LEU A 117 10.52 4.94 1.59
CA LEU A 117 9.65 6.01 1.10
C LEU A 117 9.81 6.13 -0.41
N VAL A 118 8.72 6.05 -1.11
CA VAL A 118 8.72 6.09 -2.57
C VAL A 118 7.89 7.24 -3.16
#